data_b6436254692aee970fc05fb1e86e541f
#
_entry.id   b6436254692aee970fc05fb1e86e541f
#
_cell.length_a   1.000
_cell.length_b   1.000
_cell.length_c   1.000
_cell.angle_alpha   90.00
_cell.angle_beta   90.00
_cell.angle_gamma   90.00
#
_symmetry.space_group_name_H-M   'P 1'
#
loop_
_entity.id
_entity.type
_entity.pdbx_description
1 polymer ?
#
loop_
_entity_poly.entity_id
_entity_poly.type
_entity_poly.pdbx_seq_one_letter_code
_entity_poly.pdbx_strand_id
1 'polypeptide(L)'
;MNYQKFARLYSCSRISRYLKASNGNKKKAQQMYYANARLAQAFQPLISFFEVILRNQLHYAIAKHFGDVQWLINQKNGFMSDPSLTHVVKKTGKTKTNDFLKKEVEKSEKTLLVKRRNVTAGRVIAELNLGFWNSLYETHHYALLQGVPCTIFRGLPTGYGRKEVNAIIQDIRIMRNRVSHNEPLCFDNRQFDMTYVKQMYVLIYDFFTWINPNIIPTMAQEALDNVQAEIAKTEAIINS
;
A
#
# COMPACT_ATOMS: atom_id res chain seq x y z
N MET A 1 -20.60 27.44 6.49
CA MET A 1 -19.33 28.04 7.01
C MET A 1 -18.73 28.93 5.93
N ASN A 2 -18.26 30.14 6.33
CA ASN A 2 -17.60 31.08 5.39
C ASN A 2 -16.28 30.47 4.89
N TYR A 3 -15.91 30.72 3.61
CA TYR A 3 -14.71 30.15 2.96
C TYR A 3 -13.42 30.50 3.70
N GLN A 4 -13.25 31.70 4.23
CA GLN A 4 -12.04 32.09 4.95
C GLN A 4 -11.85 31.24 6.22
N LYS A 5 -12.94 31.03 6.99
CA LYS A 5 -12.93 30.16 8.16
C LYS A 5 -12.62 28.70 7.78
N PHE A 6 -13.22 28.20 6.69
CA PHE A 6 -12.94 26.89 6.13
C PHE A 6 -11.45 26.75 5.78
N ALA A 7 -10.91 27.67 4.98
CA ALA A 7 -9.51 27.63 4.55
C ALA A 7 -8.52 27.66 5.74
N ARG A 8 -8.85 28.42 6.80
CA ARG A 8 -8.03 28.50 8.01
C ARG A 8 -8.06 27.19 8.82
N LEU A 9 -9.22 26.53 8.91
CA LEU A 9 -9.36 25.25 9.64
C LEU A 9 -8.60 24.10 8.98
N TYR A 10 -8.59 24.03 7.65
CA TYR A 10 -7.95 22.95 6.90
C TYR A 10 -6.56 23.30 6.33
N SER A 11 -5.96 24.41 6.73
CA SER A 11 -4.73 25.02 6.21
C SER A 11 -4.96 25.75 4.86
N CYS A 12 -4.61 27.05 4.86
CA CYS A 12 -4.71 27.87 3.67
C CYS A 12 -3.86 27.34 2.50
N SER A 13 -2.68 26.77 2.77
CA SER A 13 -1.82 26.20 1.72
C SER A 13 -2.47 24.99 1.07
N ARG A 14 -3.09 24.09 1.87
CA ARG A 14 -3.80 22.91 1.36
C ARG A 14 -5.01 23.32 0.52
N ILE A 15 -5.84 24.25 1.00
CA ILE A 15 -7.05 24.69 0.31
C ILE A 15 -6.75 25.55 -0.93
N SER A 16 -5.62 26.28 -0.94
CA SER A 16 -5.25 27.11 -2.10
C SER A 16 -5.06 26.31 -3.39
N ARG A 17 -4.63 25.05 -3.30
CA ARG A 17 -4.51 24.15 -4.46
C ARG A 17 -5.89 23.90 -5.10
N TYR A 18 -6.90 23.60 -4.27
CA TYR A 18 -8.27 23.38 -4.75
C TYR A 18 -8.88 24.67 -5.33
N LEU A 19 -8.61 25.83 -4.71
CA LEU A 19 -9.09 27.11 -5.22
C LEU A 19 -8.50 27.44 -6.59
N LYS A 20 -7.20 27.23 -6.76
CA LYS A 20 -6.53 27.46 -8.06
C LYS A 20 -7.10 26.52 -9.13
N ALA A 21 -7.26 25.24 -8.85
CA ALA A 21 -7.84 24.28 -9.78
C ALA A 21 -9.33 24.54 -10.09
N SER A 22 -10.02 25.28 -9.22
CA SER A 22 -11.41 25.73 -9.42
C SER A 22 -11.51 27.12 -10.06
N ASN A 23 -10.43 27.67 -10.62
CA ASN A 23 -10.39 29.02 -11.21
C ASN A 23 -10.95 30.10 -10.28
N GLY A 24 -10.64 30.02 -8.98
CA GLY A 24 -11.11 30.95 -7.96
C GLY A 24 -12.54 30.69 -7.43
N ASN A 25 -13.24 29.68 -7.95
CA ASN A 25 -14.59 29.32 -7.46
C ASN A 25 -14.49 28.67 -6.08
N LYS A 26 -14.80 29.44 -5.03
CA LYS A 26 -14.72 29.04 -3.64
C LYS A 26 -15.66 27.87 -3.29
N LYS A 27 -16.86 27.83 -3.88
CA LYS A 27 -17.86 26.76 -3.67
C LYS A 27 -17.36 25.45 -4.25
N LYS A 28 -16.88 25.46 -5.50
CA LYS A 28 -16.31 24.30 -6.18
C LYS A 28 -15.06 23.80 -5.44
N ALA A 29 -14.19 24.69 -4.98
CA ALA A 29 -13.00 24.33 -4.18
C ALA A 29 -13.36 23.57 -2.89
N GLN A 30 -14.37 24.02 -2.15
CA GLN A 30 -14.88 23.31 -0.96
C GLN A 30 -15.49 21.96 -1.32
N GLN A 31 -16.30 21.88 -2.36
CA GLN A 31 -16.91 20.63 -2.83
C GLN A 31 -15.84 19.60 -3.21
N MET A 32 -14.82 20.01 -3.95
CA MET A 32 -13.71 19.15 -4.37
C MET A 32 -12.84 18.70 -3.19
N TYR A 33 -12.61 19.54 -2.18
CA TYR A 33 -11.92 19.12 -0.96
C TYR A 33 -12.68 18.01 -0.22
N TYR A 34 -14.00 18.16 -0.07
CA TYR A 34 -14.84 17.12 0.54
C TYR A 34 -14.95 15.87 -0.35
N ALA A 35 -15.01 16.03 -1.67
CA ALA A 35 -14.98 14.89 -2.60
C ALA A 35 -13.70 14.09 -2.45
N ASN A 36 -12.54 14.74 -2.35
CA ASN A 36 -11.27 14.06 -2.09
C ASN A 36 -11.27 13.28 -0.75
N ALA A 37 -11.85 13.85 0.29
CA ALA A 37 -11.97 13.15 1.58
C ALA A 37 -12.87 11.91 1.48
N ARG A 38 -14.00 11.99 0.76
CA ARG A 38 -14.88 10.83 0.53
C ARG A 38 -14.21 9.76 -0.33
N LEU A 39 -13.45 10.14 -1.36
CA LEU A 39 -12.64 9.20 -2.13
C LEU A 39 -11.64 8.46 -1.24
N ALA A 40 -10.91 9.17 -0.37
CA ALA A 40 -10.00 8.56 0.57
C ALA A 40 -10.71 7.56 1.51
N GLN A 41 -11.88 7.93 2.04
CA GLN A 41 -12.72 7.05 2.85
C GLN A 41 -13.20 5.81 2.07
N ALA A 42 -13.62 5.96 0.82
CA ALA A 42 -14.09 4.85 0.00
C ALA A 42 -12.98 3.82 -0.30
N PHE A 43 -11.73 4.28 -0.49
CA PHE A 43 -10.59 3.39 -0.71
C PHE A 43 -10.09 2.68 0.56
N GLN A 44 -10.36 3.20 1.74
CA GLN A 44 -9.81 2.68 2.99
C GLN A 44 -10.11 1.18 3.23
N PRO A 45 -11.34 0.67 3.02
CA PRO A 45 -11.62 -0.77 3.14
C PRO A 45 -10.82 -1.61 2.14
N LEU A 46 -10.72 -1.19 0.88
CA LEU A 46 -9.98 -1.93 -0.16
C LEU A 46 -8.49 -2.02 0.18
N ILE A 47 -7.89 -0.93 0.65
CA ILE A 47 -6.50 -0.90 1.10
C ILE A 47 -6.31 -1.83 2.30
N SER A 48 -7.24 -1.84 3.25
CA SER A 48 -7.18 -2.73 4.41
C SER A 48 -7.27 -4.20 4.00
N PHE A 49 -8.17 -4.56 3.09
CA PHE A 49 -8.26 -5.92 2.54
C PHE A 49 -6.98 -6.31 1.82
N PHE A 50 -6.45 -5.41 0.97
CA PHE A 50 -5.18 -5.61 0.29
C PHE A 50 -4.04 -5.94 1.26
N GLU A 51 -3.84 -5.11 2.30
CA GLU A 51 -2.77 -5.32 3.28
C GLU A 51 -2.92 -6.66 4.03
N VAL A 52 -4.14 -7.00 4.45
CA VAL A 52 -4.40 -8.23 5.20
C VAL A 52 -4.21 -9.47 4.32
N ILE A 53 -4.74 -9.45 3.10
CA ILE A 53 -4.66 -10.57 2.16
C ILE A 53 -3.21 -10.79 1.75
N LEU A 54 -2.50 -9.74 1.32
CA LEU A 54 -1.09 -9.82 0.92
C LEU A 54 -0.23 -10.46 2.01
N ARG A 55 -0.27 -9.90 3.23
CA ARG A 55 0.58 -10.38 4.33
C ARG A 55 0.28 -11.83 4.72
N ASN A 56 -1.00 -12.23 4.73
CA ASN A 56 -1.37 -13.59 5.12
C ASN A 56 -0.99 -14.60 4.02
N GLN A 57 -1.26 -14.28 2.74
CA GLN A 57 -0.89 -15.16 1.63
C GLN A 57 0.63 -15.35 1.54
N LEU A 58 1.41 -14.28 1.70
CA LEU A 58 2.87 -14.36 1.76
C LEU A 58 3.34 -15.16 2.98
N HIS A 59 2.75 -14.93 4.16
CA HIS A 59 3.09 -15.70 5.34
C HIS A 59 2.88 -17.21 5.12
N TYR A 60 1.74 -17.61 4.61
CA TYR A 60 1.46 -19.03 4.37
C TYR A 60 2.37 -19.64 3.31
N ALA A 61 2.63 -18.93 2.21
CA ALA A 61 3.51 -19.41 1.16
C ALA A 61 4.95 -19.62 1.66
N ILE A 62 5.49 -18.65 2.42
CA ILE A 62 6.84 -18.70 2.94
C ILE A 62 6.95 -19.70 4.10
N ALA A 63 5.93 -19.79 4.97
CA ALA A 63 5.87 -20.81 6.01
C ALA A 63 5.92 -22.23 5.43
N LYS A 64 5.19 -22.47 4.35
CA LYS A 64 5.23 -23.73 3.60
C LYS A 64 6.61 -23.99 2.99
N HIS A 65 7.25 -22.98 2.43
CA HIS A 65 8.59 -23.09 1.82
C HIS A 65 9.67 -23.53 2.83
N PHE A 66 9.64 -22.95 4.03
CA PHE A 66 10.59 -23.29 5.10
C PHE A 66 10.13 -24.48 5.96
N GLY A 67 8.90 -24.98 5.80
CA GLY A 67 8.31 -25.97 6.72
C GLY A 67 8.15 -25.44 8.15
N ASP A 68 8.05 -24.10 8.31
CA ASP A 68 8.12 -23.44 9.61
C ASP A 68 7.10 -22.28 9.69
N VAL A 69 6.08 -22.40 10.52
CA VAL A 69 5.10 -21.36 10.78
C VAL A 69 5.65 -20.16 11.56
N GLN A 70 6.81 -20.33 12.24
CA GLN A 70 7.52 -19.27 12.95
C GLN A 70 8.64 -18.64 12.11
N TRP A 71 8.67 -18.86 10.81
CA TRP A 71 9.74 -18.42 9.91
C TRP A 71 10.15 -16.95 10.10
N LEU A 72 9.18 -16.04 10.37
CA LEU A 72 9.48 -14.63 10.62
C LEU A 72 10.49 -14.43 11.75
N ILE A 73 10.37 -15.23 12.82
CA ILE A 73 11.23 -15.17 13.99
C ILE A 73 12.53 -15.93 13.70
N ASN A 74 12.43 -17.14 13.15
CA ASN A 74 13.56 -18.05 12.99
C ASN A 74 14.49 -17.64 11.83
N GLN A 75 13.94 -17.08 10.75
CA GLN A 75 14.70 -16.66 9.57
C GLN A 75 15.38 -15.29 9.71
N LYS A 76 15.31 -14.64 10.86
CA LYS A 76 16.15 -13.45 11.15
C LYS A 76 17.63 -13.76 10.98
N ASN A 77 18.05 -14.95 11.44
CA ASN A 77 19.43 -15.44 11.33
C ASN A 77 19.62 -16.39 10.13
N GLY A 78 18.59 -16.61 9.32
CA GLY A 78 18.61 -17.32 8.05
C GLY A 78 18.68 -16.34 6.87
N PHE A 79 17.71 -16.42 5.94
CA PHE A 79 17.75 -15.60 4.72
C PHE A 79 17.78 -14.08 4.96
N MET A 80 17.23 -13.57 6.08
CA MET A 80 17.27 -12.12 6.39
C MET A 80 18.66 -11.64 6.85
N SER A 81 19.60 -12.56 7.08
CA SER A 81 21.00 -12.30 7.43
C SER A 81 21.97 -12.94 6.44
N ASP A 82 21.49 -13.32 5.26
CA ASP A 82 22.35 -13.96 4.24
C ASP A 82 23.50 -13.03 3.84
N PRO A 83 24.74 -13.53 3.72
CA PRO A 83 25.90 -12.73 3.33
C PRO A 83 25.73 -11.99 2.00
N SER A 84 24.95 -12.54 1.06
CA SER A 84 24.66 -11.89 -0.26
C SER A 84 23.89 -10.58 -0.14
N LEU A 85 23.27 -10.30 1.01
CA LEU A 85 22.61 -9.01 1.29
C LEU A 85 23.63 -7.90 1.55
N THR A 86 24.91 -8.24 1.67
CA THR A 86 25.99 -7.28 1.88
C THR A 86 26.71 -6.98 0.56
N HIS A 87 26.79 -5.71 0.19
CA HIS A 87 27.41 -5.26 -1.05
C HIS A 87 28.24 -4.00 -0.86
N VAL A 88 29.20 -3.80 -1.73
CA VAL A 88 29.99 -2.56 -1.78
C VAL A 88 29.27 -1.54 -2.66
N VAL A 89 28.98 -0.36 -2.11
CA VAL A 89 28.38 0.75 -2.84
C VAL A 89 29.43 1.35 -3.78
N LYS A 90 29.28 1.13 -5.09
CA LYS A 90 30.26 1.56 -6.13
C LYS A 90 30.69 3.01 -6.01
N LYS A 91 29.76 3.93 -5.66
CA LYS A 91 30.00 5.37 -5.58
C LYS A 91 30.87 5.77 -4.37
N THR A 92 30.83 5.04 -3.27
CA THR A 92 31.44 5.43 -2.00
C THR A 92 32.49 4.44 -1.49
N GLY A 93 32.62 3.26 -2.11
CA GLY A 93 33.45 2.17 -1.63
C GLY A 93 33.02 1.56 -0.28
N LYS A 94 31.93 2.07 0.32
CA LYS A 94 31.47 1.59 1.63
C LYS A 94 30.65 0.32 1.50
N THR A 95 30.87 -0.61 2.42
CA THR A 95 30.03 -1.80 2.55
C THR A 95 28.68 -1.43 3.15
N LYS A 96 27.59 -1.91 2.53
CA LYS A 96 26.22 -1.75 3.00
C LYS A 96 25.54 -3.11 3.04
N THR A 97 24.86 -3.42 4.14
CA THR A 97 24.03 -4.62 4.29
C THR A 97 22.58 -4.24 4.20
N ASN A 98 21.79 -4.95 3.40
CA ASN A 98 20.33 -4.83 3.36
C ASN A 98 19.72 -5.68 4.48
N ASP A 99 19.73 -5.16 5.68
CA ASP A 99 19.20 -5.78 6.90
C ASP A 99 17.79 -5.28 7.27
N PHE A 100 17.10 -4.65 6.33
CA PHE A 100 15.79 -4.02 6.54
C PHE A 100 14.78 -5.02 7.11
N LEU A 101 14.62 -6.19 6.49
CA LEU A 101 13.65 -7.19 6.94
C LEU A 101 13.94 -7.65 8.37
N LYS A 102 15.19 -7.95 8.68
CA LYS A 102 15.63 -8.34 10.03
C LYS A 102 15.29 -7.27 11.06
N LYS A 103 15.65 -6.03 10.79
CA LYS A 103 15.40 -4.87 11.68
C LYS A 103 13.91 -4.64 11.94
N GLU A 104 13.06 -4.79 10.92
CA GLU A 104 11.61 -4.63 11.11
C GLU A 104 11.03 -5.75 11.99
N VAL A 105 11.50 -6.99 11.85
CA VAL A 105 11.10 -8.10 12.75
C VAL A 105 11.57 -7.83 14.17
N GLU A 106 12.85 -7.50 14.39
CA GLU A 106 13.41 -7.18 15.71
C GLU A 106 12.68 -6.01 16.39
N LYS A 107 12.33 -4.98 15.62
CA LYS A 107 11.54 -3.84 16.10
C LYS A 107 10.14 -4.28 16.53
N SER A 108 9.49 -5.15 15.76
CA SER A 108 8.17 -5.68 16.08
C SER A 108 8.21 -6.55 17.34
N GLU A 109 9.21 -7.41 17.49
CA GLU A 109 9.44 -8.20 18.71
C GLU A 109 9.63 -7.31 19.94
N LYS A 110 10.51 -6.30 19.83
CA LYS A 110 10.72 -5.31 20.91
C LYS A 110 9.43 -4.60 21.30
N THR A 111 8.61 -4.21 20.32
CA THR A 111 7.31 -3.58 20.57
C THR A 111 6.38 -4.50 21.35
N LEU A 112 6.32 -5.79 20.99
CA LEU A 112 5.52 -6.80 21.70
C LEU A 112 5.98 -7.00 23.13
N LEU A 113 7.30 -7.09 23.36
CA LEU A 113 7.89 -7.23 24.69
C LEU A 113 7.60 -6.02 25.58
N VAL A 114 7.72 -4.80 25.06
CA VAL A 114 7.36 -3.58 25.78
C VAL A 114 5.87 -3.58 26.17
N LYS A 115 4.99 -4.07 25.28
CA LYS A 115 3.55 -4.26 25.56
C LYS A 115 3.27 -5.49 26.45
N ARG A 116 4.28 -6.19 26.98
CA ARG A 116 4.16 -7.42 27.78
C ARG A 116 3.37 -8.52 27.06
N ARG A 117 3.54 -8.64 25.73
CA ARG A 117 2.87 -9.66 24.90
C ARG A 117 3.88 -10.72 24.49
N ASN A 118 3.44 -12.01 24.43
CA ASN A 118 4.27 -13.09 23.91
C ASN A 118 4.62 -12.82 22.45
N VAL A 119 5.86 -13.10 22.07
CA VAL A 119 6.33 -13.02 20.68
C VAL A 119 5.90 -14.29 19.95
N THR A 120 5.01 -14.13 18.97
CA THR A 120 4.56 -15.19 18.06
C THR A 120 4.53 -14.64 16.64
N ALA A 121 4.67 -15.51 15.62
CA ALA A 121 4.64 -15.07 14.22
C ALA A 121 3.39 -14.24 13.91
N GLY A 122 2.20 -14.67 14.35
CA GLY A 122 0.95 -13.94 14.11
C GLY A 122 0.93 -12.54 14.71
N ARG A 123 1.53 -12.34 15.89
CA ARG A 123 1.63 -11.00 16.50
C ARG A 123 2.69 -10.15 15.81
N VAL A 124 3.82 -10.74 15.41
CA VAL A 124 4.85 -10.04 14.61
C VAL A 124 4.25 -9.59 13.27
N ILE A 125 3.50 -10.45 12.57
CA ILE A 125 2.79 -10.11 11.34
C ILE A 125 1.89 -8.88 11.53
N ALA A 126 1.17 -8.78 12.66
CA ALA A 126 0.28 -7.67 12.93
C ALA A 126 1.00 -6.32 13.20
N GLU A 127 2.24 -6.36 13.68
CA GLU A 127 3.07 -5.17 13.91
C GLU A 127 3.86 -4.73 12.66
N LEU A 128 4.06 -5.63 11.67
CA LEU A 128 4.82 -5.34 10.44
C LEU A 128 4.02 -4.42 9.50
N ASN A 129 4.71 -3.45 8.93
CA ASN A 129 4.14 -2.53 7.95
C ASN A 129 4.15 -3.10 6.52
N LEU A 130 3.41 -2.46 5.61
CA LEU A 130 3.34 -2.87 4.20
C LEU A 130 4.72 -2.85 3.50
N GLY A 131 5.64 -1.99 3.96
CA GLY A 131 7.01 -1.91 3.42
C GLY A 131 7.79 -3.22 3.60
N PHE A 132 7.61 -3.92 4.73
CA PHE A 132 8.21 -5.23 4.94
C PHE A 132 7.76 -6.24 3.86
N TRP A 133 6.46 -6.33 3.61
CA TRP A 133 5.89 -7.26 2.65
C TRP A 133 6.27 -6.91 1.21
N ASN A 134 6.36 -5.62 0.89
CA ASN A 134 6.85 -5.15 -0.41
C ASN A 134 8.32 -5.54 -0.63
N SER A 135 9.17 -5.44 0.41
CA SER A 135 10.60 -5.74 0.28
C SER A 135 10.91 -7.22 0.01
N LEU A 136 9.96 -8.15 0.22
CA LEU A 136 10.09 -9.55 -0.20
C LEU A 136 10.14 -9.70 -1.73
N TYR A 137 9.68 -8.69 -2.47
CA TYR A 137 9.76 -8.64 -3.94
C TYR A 137 11.01 -7.90 -4.47
N GLU A 138 11.86 -7.34 -3.59
CA GLU A 138 13.17 -6.83 -4.00
C GLU A 138 14.06 -7.96 -4.51
N THR A 139 14.93 -7.64 -5.49
CA THR A 139 15.69 -8.65 -6.23
C THR A 139 16.42 -9.65 -5.35
N HIS A 140 17.11 -9.16 -4.32
CA HIS A 140 17.92 -10.03 -3.43
C HIS A 140 17.03 -10.90 -2.54
N HIS A 141 16.05 -10.33 -1.86
CA HIS A 141 15.15 -11.10 -1.00
C HIS A 141 14.32 -12.11 -1.79
N TYR A 142 13.83 -11.72 -2.97
CA TYR A 142 13.08 -12.60 -3.85
C TYR A 142 13.91 -13.80 -4.34
N ALA A 143 15.20 -13.58 -4.66
CA ALA A 143 16.10 -14.65 -5.07
C ALA A 143 16.37 -15.64 -3.91
N LEU A 144 16.61 -15.13 -2.71
CA LEU A 144 16.80 -15.94 -1.50
C LEU A 144 15.56 -16.77 -1.13
N LEU A 145 14.36 -16.24 -1.44
CA LEU A 145 13.09 -16.95 -1.29
C LEU A 145 12.72 -17.79 -2.52
N GLN A 146 13.64 -17.97 -3.49
CA GLN A 146 13.47 -18.84 -4.65
C GLN A 146 12.16 -18.59 -5.43
N GLY A 147 11.71 -17.35 -5.51
CA GLY A 147 10.50 -16.98 -6.24
C GLY A 147 9.18 -17.21 -5.51
N VAL A 148 9.20 -17.75 -4.32
CA VAL A 148 8.01 -18.05 -3.51
C VAL A 148 7.01 -16.88 -3.41
N PRO A 149 7.41 -15.61 -3.23
CA PRO A 149 6.45 -14.51 -3.13
C PRO A 149 5.48 -14.38 -4.33
N CYS A 150 5.87 -14.78 -5.54
CA CYS A 150 4.98 -14.73 -6.70
C CYS A 150 3.99 -15.92 -6.76
N THR A 151 4.21 -16.99 -6.02
CA THR A 151 3.34 -18.18 -6.05
C THR A 151 1.95 -17.94 -5.44
N ILE A 152 1.77 -16.82 -4.72
CA ILE A 152 0.47 -16.43 -4.18
C ILE A 152 -0.52 -15.98 -5.27
N PHE A 153 -0.02 -15.58 -6.45
CA PHE A 153 -0.81 -15.10 -7.57
C PHE A 153 -1.11 -16.23 -8.56
N ARG A 154 -2.26 -16.87 -8.41
CA ARG A 154 -2.68 -17.98 -9.28
C ARG A 154 -3.11 -17.53 -10.67
N GLY A 155 -3.62 -16.31 -10.77
CA GLY A 155 -4.13 -15.71 -12.00
C GLY A 155 -3.23 -14.60 -12.55
N LEU A 156 -1.92 -14.62 -12.26
CA LEU A 156 -1.00 -13.59 -12.77
C LEU A 156 -0.96 -13.62 -14.30
N PRO A 157 -1.14 -12.48 -15.00
CA PRO A 157 -1.11 -12.44 -16.47
C PRO A 157 0.22 -12.93 -17.05
N THR A 158 0.14 -13.53 -18.26
CA THR A 158 1.34 -13.91 -18.99
C THR A 158 2.26 -12.71 -19.21
N GLY A 159 3.55 -12.87 -18.94
CA GLY A 159 4.55 -11.80 -19.02
C GLY A 159 4.73 -10.98 -17.76
N TYR A 160 3.84 -11.13 -16.76
CA TYR A 160 4.02 -10.52 -15.46
C TYR A 160 4.87 -11.44 -14.56
N GLY A 161 5.69 -10.81 -13.75
CA GLY A 161 6.53 -11.49 -12.78
C GLY A 161 6.85 -10.61 -11.58
N ARG A 162 7.94 -10.90 -10.91
CA ARG A 162 8.39 -10.17 -9.73
C ARG A 162 8.40 -8.65 -9.91
N LYS A 163 8.90 -8.16 -11.04
CA LYS A 163 9.09 -6.73 -11.31
C LYS A 163 7.75 -5.98 -11.36
N GLU A 164 6.79 -6.54 -12.08
CA GLU A 164 5.47 -5.97 -12.26
C GLU A 164 4.69 -6.02 -10.93
N VAL A 165 4.72 -7.15 -10.23
CA VAL A 165 4.08 -7.30 -8.91
C VAL A 165 4.68 -6.32 -7.90
N ASN A 166 6.02 -6.17 -7.85
CA ASN A 166 6.67 -5.22 -6.97
C ASN A 166 6.24 -3.77 -7.26
N ALA A 167 6.14 -3.39 -8.53
CA ALA A 167 5.69 -2.05 -8.93
C ALA A 167 4.24 -1.80 -8.47
N ILE A 168 3.33 -2.74 -8.70
CA ILE A 168 1.92 -2.64 -8.30
C ILE A 168 1.77 -2.52 -6.78
N ILE A 169 2.46 -3.35 -6.00
CA ILE A 169 2.44 -3.25 -4.53
C ILE A 169 2.98 -1.90 -4.08
N GLN A 170 4.03 -1.39 -4.73
CA GLN A 170 4.59 -0.07 -4.46
C GLN A 170 3.58 1.05 -4.74
N ASP A 171 2.86 1.00 -5.86
CA ASP A 171 1.84 1.98 -6.22
C ASP A 171 0.68 1.98 -5.23
N ILE A 172 0.20 0.79 -4.82
CA ILE A 172 -0.84 0.67 -3.80
C ILE A 172 -0.32 1.18 -2.44
N ARG A 173 0.95 0.97 -2.11
CA ARG A 173 1.58 1.52 -0.90
C ARG A 173 1.62 3.05 -0.92
N ILE A 174 1.93 3.65 -2.06
CA ILE A 174 1.88 5.10 -2.26
C ILE A 174 0.44 5.61 -2.06
N MET A 175 -0.54 4.96 -2.70
CA MET A 175 -1.96 5.29 -2.54
C MET A 175 -2.39 5.21 -1.07
N ARG A 176 -2.02 4.14 -0.38
CA ARG A 176 -2.30 3.95 1.05
C ARG A 176 -1.77 5.12 1.90
N ASN A 177 -0.54 5.57 1.65
CA ASN A 177 0.04 6.69 2.36
C ASN A 177 -0.72 7.99 2.07
N ARG A 178 -1.08 8.25 0.80
CA ARG A 178 -1.88 9.42 0.42
C ARG A 178 -3.25 9.42 1.10
N VAL A 179 -3.93 8.27 1.14
CA VAL A 179 -5.21 8.08 1.84
C VAL A 179 -5.05 8.36 3.34
N SER A 180 -4.05 7.77 3.99
CA SER A 180 -3.81 7.92 5.44
C SER A 180 -3.44 9.35 5.84
N HIS A 181 -2.80 10.12 4.95
CA HIS A 181 -2.40 11.51 5.20
C HIS A 181 -3.38 12.53 4.61
N ASN A 182 -4.54 12.10 4.11
CA ASN A 182 -5.52 12.95 3.44
C ASN A 182 -4.88 13.81 2.33
N GLU A 183 -3.94 13.23 1.58
CA GLU A 183 -3.35 13.91 0.44
C GLU A 183 -4.33 14.00 -0.73
N PRO A 184 -4.17 14.99 -1.62
CA PRO A 184 -5.05 15.12 -2.79
C PRO A 184 -4.92 13.92 -3.72
N LEU A 185 -6.02 13.22 -4.00
CA LEU A 185 -6.08 12.05 -4.89
C LEU A 185 -6.52 12.44 -6.31
N CYS A 186 -7.38 13.46 -6.44
CA CYS A 186 -8.05 13.88 -7.66
C CYS A 186 -7.30 15.01 -8.40
N PHE A 187 -5.98 14.86 -8.57
CA PHE A 187 -5.16 15.85 -9.26
C PHE A 187 -4.10 15.21 -10.15
N ASP A 188 -3.95 15.77 -11.35
CA ASP A 188 -2.69 15.74 -12.08
C ASP A 188 -2.10 17.16 -12.08
N ASN A 189 -0.87 17.31 -11.58
CA ASN A 189 -0.19 18.58 -11.41
C ASN A 189 -1.04 19.63 -10.67
N ARG A 190 -1.65 20.58 -11.39
CA ARG A 190 -2.44 21.69 -10.84
C ARG A 190 -3.93 21.63 -11.23
N GLN A 191 -4.34 20.63 -11.98
CA GLN A 191 -5.71 20.46 -12.47
C GLN A 191 -6.38 19.29 -11.78
N PHE A 192 -7.73 19.30 -11.75
CA PHE A 192 -8.47 18.12 -11.32
C PHE A 192 -8.36 17.03 -12.36
N ASP A 193 -7.98 15.85 -11.91
CA ASP A 193 -7.84 14.67 -12.74
C ASP A 193 -8.15 13.40 -11.91
N MET A 194 -8.89 12.49 -12.52
CA MET A 194 -9.29 11.23 -11.88
C MET A 194 -8.53 10.01 -12.40
N THR A 195 -7.58 10.20 -13.32
CA THR A 195 -6.83 9.10 -13.96
C THR A 195 -6.11 8.24 -12.93
N TYR A 196 -5.39 8.87 -11.99
CA TYR A 196 -4.70 8.16 -10.92
C TYR A 196 -5.66 7.31 -10.05
N VAL A 197 -6.79 7.88 -9.66
CA VAL A 197 -7.79 7.19 -8.82
C VAL A 197 -8.38 5.99 -9.56
N LYS A 198 -8.72 6.14 -10.85
CA LYS A 198 -9.23 5.07 -11.70
C LYS A 198 -8.20 3.96 -11.90
N GLN A 199 -6.93 4.32 -12.14
CA GLN A 199 -5.84 3.35 -12.23
C GLN A 199 -5.68 2.54 -10.95
N MET A 200 -5.70 3.19 -9.78
CA MET A 200 -5.58 2.50 -8.50
C MET A 200 -6.76 1.56 -8.24
N TYR A 201 -7.97 1.94 -8.63
CA TYR A 201 -9.14 1.06 -8.58
C TYR A 201 -8.92 -0.22 -9.39
N VAL A 202 -8.48 -0.09 -10.63
CA VAL A 202 -8.19 -1.24 -11.52
C VAL A 202 -7.08 -2.11 -10.94
N LEU A 203 -5.97 -1.51 -10.49
CA LEU A 203 -4.84 -2.26 -9.93
C LEU A 203 -5.23 -3.08 -8.68
N ILE A 204 -6.07 -2.53 -7.80
CA ILE A 204 -6.54 -3.26 -6.60
C ILE A 204 -7.50 -4.39 -7.01
N TYR A 205 -8.41 -4.13 -7.98
CA TYR A 205 -9.32 -5.13 -8.52
C TYR A 205 -8.55 -6.32 -9.12
N ASP A 206 -7.60 -6.02 -9.99
CA ASP A 206 -6.74 -7.02 -10.65
C ASP A 206 -5.93 -7.82 -9.63
N PHE A 207 -5.33 -7.14 -8.66
CA PHE A 207 -4.56 -7.78 -7.61
C PHE A 207 -5.38 -8.84 -6.84
N PHE A 208 -6.62 -8.52 -6.47
CA PHE A 208 -7.52 -9.48 -5.81
C PHE A 208 -7.84 -10.65 -6.72
N THR A 209 -8.15 -10.39 -7.98
CA THR A 209 -8.46 -11.40 -8.98
C THR A 209 -7.30 -12.35 -9.22
N TRP A 210 -6.07 -11.84 -9.27
CA TRP A 210 -4.87 -12.67 -9.47
C TRP A 210 -4.56 -13.57 -8.28
N ILE A 211 -4.86 -13.15 -7.06
CA ILE A 211 -4.71 -14.02 -5.89
C ILE A 211 -5.81 -15.08 -5.88
N ASN A 212 -7.07 -14.64 -5.94
CA ASN A 212 -8.24 -15.50 -5.97
C ASN A 212 -9.46 -14.71 -6.48
N PRO A 213 -10.07 -15.09 -7.62
CA PRO A 213 -11.22 -14.38 -8.18
C PRO A 213 -12.44 -14.32 -7.24
N ASN A 214 -12.55 -15.23 -6.26
CA ASN A 214 -13.65 -15.23 -5.29
C ASN A 214 -13.51 -14.13 -4.22
N ILE A 215 -12.37 -13.44 -4.10
CA ILE A 215 -12.21 -12.34 -3.12
C ILE A 215 -13.22 -11.23 -3.40
N ILE A 216 -13.45 -10.89 -4.67
CA ILE A 216 -14.32 -9.78 -5.05
C ILE A 216 -15.77 -10.06 -4.62
N PRO A 217 -16.45 -11.13 -5.08
CA PRO A 217 -17.85 -11.35 -4.75
C PRO A 217 -18.10 -11.65 -3.26
N THR A 218 -17.09 -12.13 -2.53
CA THR A 218 -17.25 -12.52 -1.12
C THR A 218 -16.90 -11.43 -0.12
N MET A 219 -15.99 -10.50 -0.47
CA MET A 219 -15.42 -9.56 0.50
C MET A 219 -15.32 -8.12 -0.02
N ALA A 220 -15.03 -7.91 -1.29
CA ALA A 220 -14.60 -6.62 -1.81
C ALA A 220 -15.65 -5.91 -2.67
N GLN A 221 -16.73 -6.57 -3.10
CA GLN A 221 -17.69 -6.01 -4.04
C GLN A 221 -18.30 -4.70 -3.56
N GLU A 222 -18.83 -4.67 -2.34
CA GLU A 222 -19.43 -3.46 -1.77
C GLU A 222 -18.44 -2.29 -1.70
N ALA A 223 -17.19 -2.58 -1.31
CA ALA A 223 -16.16 -1.55 -1.23
C ALA A 223 -15.76 -1.03 -2.63
N LEU A 224 -15.71 -1.90 -3.63
CA LEU A 224 -15.47 -1.52 -5.03
C LEU A 224 -16.60 -0.65 -5.58
N ASP A 225 -17.85 -1.03 -5.33
CA ASP A 225 -19.04 -0.27 -5.75
C ASP A 225 -19.05 1.13 -5.12
N ASN A 226 -18.71 1.22 -3.84
CA ASN A 226 -18.58 2.50 -3.13
C ASN A 226 -17.50 3.40 -3.73
N VAL A 227 -16.35 2.84 -4.11
CA VAL A 227 -15.29 3.61 -4.79
C VAL A 227 -15.77 4.12 -6.14
N GLN A 228 -16.41 3.28 -6.95
CA GLN A 228 -16.96 3.68 -8.26
C GLN A 228 -17.99 4.80 -8.10
N ALA A 229 -18.89 4.69 -7.12
CA ALA A 229 -19.89 5.71 -6.85
C ALA A 229 -19.25 7.05 -6.47
N GLU A 230 -18.21 7.07 -5.63
CA GLU A 230 -17.52 8.31 -5.25
C GLU A 230 -16.66 8.88 -6.39
N ILE A 231 -16.10 8.04 -7.28
CA ILE A 231 -15.47 8.49 -8.53
C ILE A 231 -16.48 9.24 -9.38
N ALA A 232 -17.64 8.66 -9.67
CA ALA A 232 -18.68 9.27 -10.49
C ALA A 232 -19.19 10.60 -9.90
N LYS A 233 -19.44 10.66 -8.59
CA LYS A 233 -19.84 11.89 -7.89
C LYS A 233 -18.76 12.97 -7.98
N THR A 234 -17.49 12.60 -7.89
CA THR A 234 -16.37 13.56 -7.98
C THR A 234 -16.23 14.10 -9.39
N GLU A 235 -16.36 13.26 -10.41
CA GLU A 235 -16.35 13.68 -11.82
C GLU A 235 -17.52 14.64 -12.15
N ALA A 236 -18.70 14.41 -11.59
CA ALA A 236 -19.82 15.32 -11.74
C ALA A 236 -19.52 16.74 -11.19
N ILE A 237 -18.77 16.82 -10.06
CA ILE A 237 -18.31 18.12 -9.52
C ILE A 237 -17.24 18.76 -10.42
N ILE A 238 -16.34 17.96 -10.98
CA ILE A 238 -15.29 18.48 -11.88
C ILE A 238 -15.92 19.11 -13.12
N ASN A 239 -16.95 18.48 -13.67
CA ASN A 239 -17.62 18.88 -14.91
C ASN A 239 -18.69 19.98 -14.74
N SER A 240 -19.08 20.33 -13.50
CA SER A 240 -19.99 21.43 -13.19
C SER A 240 -19.25 22.77 -13.06
#